data_fb3b6d87d92f6e8defbe7f9655326677
#
_entry.id   fb3b6d87d92f6e8defbe7f9655326677
#
_cell.length_a   1.000
_cell.length_b   1.000
_cell.length_c   1.000
_cell.angle_alpha   90.00
_cell.angle_beta   90.00
_cell.angle_gamma   90.00
#
_symmetry.space_group_name_H-M   'P 1'
#
loop_
_entity.id
_entity.type
_entity.pdbx_description
1 polymer ?
#
loop_
_entity_poly.entity_id
_entity_poly.type
_entity_poly.pdbx_seq_one_letter_code
_entity_poly.pdbx_strand_id
1 'polypeptide(L)'
;ASTVIITLGTAFVYYWKDNTTPKEKFGQVYAVGNCHKFPAQCFNRERLEVADVKSLLTNISALLLGKVRNIIFTVSPIRHIGDGLHGNELSKATLLLGIDQAINAQIQPDERMCYFPSYEIMIDDLRDYRFYAADMKHPSDVAIDYIYDRFLATFCTTETIAQAEEARRASLRQAHRPLEKI
;
A
#
# COMPACT_ATOMS: atom_id res chain seq x y z
N ALA A 1 12.99 -11.12 -8.08
CA ALA A 1 12.44 -9.89 -8.66
C ALA A 1 13.51 -8.82 -8.71
N SER A 2 13.48 -7.96 -9.73
CA SER A 2 14.41 -6.82 -9.82
C SER A 2 13.85 -5.56 -9.16
N THR A 3 12.54 -5.46 -9.05
CA THR A 3 11.83 -4.34 -8.44
C THR A 3 10.85 -4.85 -7.40
N VAL A 4 10.76 -4.15 -6.27
CA VAL A 4 9.76 -4.40 -5.22
C VAL A 4 8.88 -3.16 -5.08
N ILE A 5 7.56 -3.37 -5.05
CA ILE A 5 6.57 -2.33 -4.78
C ILE A 5 6.05 -2.53 -3.37
N ILE A 6 6.14 -1.51 -2.54
CA ILE A 6 5.67 -1.53 -1.15
C ILE A 6 4.49 -0.58 -1.03
N THR A 7 3.30 -1.15 -0.87
CA THR A 7 2.05 -0.39 -0.72
C THR A 7 1.67 -0.29 0.75
N LEU A 8 1.61 0.93 1.27
CA LEU A 8 1.24 1.21 2.65
C LEU A 8 -0.23 1.59 2.73
N GLY A 9 -1.00 0.88 3.55
CA GLY A 9 -2.44 1.11 3.69
C GLY A 9 -2.79 2.12 4.77
N THR A 10 -2.25 1.91 5.96
CA THR A 10 -2.53 2.70 7.16
C THR A 10 -1.30 2.80 8.05
N ALA A 11 -1.19 3.89 8.81
CA ALA A 11 -0.17 4.07 9.85
C ALA A 11 -0.59 3.46 11.20
N PHE A 12 -1.79 2.86 11.29
CA PHE A 12 -2.21 2.21 12.51
C PHE A 12 -1.65 0.79 12.59
N VAL A 13 -1.09 0.46 13.76
CA VAL A 13 -0.58 -0.87 14.09
C VAL A 13 -1.30 -1.43 15.30
N TYR A 14 -1.32 -2.75 15.43
CA TYR A 14 -1.90 -3.46 16.55
C TYR A 14 -0.79 -4.12 17.35
N TYR A 15 -0.93 -4.06 18.68
CA TYR A 15 -0.06 -4.71 19.65
C TYR A 15 -0.89 -5.57 20.58
N TRP A 16 -0.38 -6.72 20.98
CA TRP A 16 -1.01 -7.50 22.04
C TRP A 16 -1.03 -6.71 23.36
N LYS A 17 -2.14 -6.78 24.09
CA LYS A 17 -2.16 -6.31 25.48
C LYS A 17 -1.41 -7.29 26.36
N ASP A 18 -0.64 -6.80 27.34
CA ASP A 18 0.27 -7.57 28.17
C ASP A 18 -0.39 -8.80 28.85
N ASN A 19 -1.67 -8.73 29.18
CA ASN A 19 -2.41 -9.81 29.84
C ASN A 19 -2.99 -10.86 28.89
N THR A 20 -2.88 -10.69 27.59
CA THR A 20 -3.50 -11.52 26.56
C THR A 20 -2.49 -12.19 25.64
N THR A 21 -1.21 -11.82 25.76
CA THR A 21 -0.13 -12.40 24.96
C THR A 21 0.04 -13.88 25.37
N PRO A 22 0.05 -14.82 24.41
CA PRO A 22 0.44 -16.20 24.71
C PRO A 22 1.83 -16.20 25.36
N LYS A 23 1.92 -16.70 26.58
CA LYS A 23 3.11 -16.60 27.44
C LYS A 23 4.40 -17.20 26.89
N GLU A 24 4.35 -17.85 25.74
CA GLU A 24 5.47 -18.61 25.18
C GLU A 24 6.31 -17.87 24.15
N LYS A 25 5.97 -16.65 23.77
CA LYS A 25 6.72 -15.92 22.74
C LYS A 25 6.96 -14.47 23.15
N PHE A 26 8.14 -14.27 23.75
CA PHE A 26 8.85 -12.99 23.80
C PHE A 26 8.34 -11.92 24.79
N GLY A 27 9.12 -11.60 25.79
CA GLY A 27 8.94 -10.44 26.67
C GLY A 27 9.12 -9.08 26.00
N GLN A 28 8.73 -8.95 24.74
CA GLN A 28 8.77 -7.72 23.95
C GLN A 28 7.40 -7.45 23.36
N VAL A 29 7.01 -6.18 23.31
CA VAL A 29 5.77 -5.74 22.65
C VAL A 29 5.98 -5.81 21.14
N TYR A 30 5.34 -6.76 20.49
CA TYR A 30 5.43 -6.91 19.04
C TYR A 30 4.15 -6.39 18.37
N ALA A 31 4.33 -5.64 17.30
CA ALA A 31 3.24 -5.35 16.38
C ALA A 31 2.76 -6.66 15.75
N VAL A 32 1.45 -6.85 15.69
CA VAL A 32 0.84 -8.03 15.07
C VAL A 32 0.50 -7.74 13.60
N GLY A 33 0.94 -8.61 12.72
CA GLY A 33 0.64 -8.50 11.28
C GLY A 33 -0.81 -8.87 10.93
N ASN A 34 -1.48 -9.63 11.82
CA ASN A 34 -2.87 -10.05 11.65
C ASN A 34 -3.47 -10.42 13.01
N CYS A 35 -4.66 -9.94 13.29
CA CYS A 35 -5.36 -10.24 14.54
C CYS A 35 -5.99 -11.65 14.58
N HIS A 36 -5.96 -12.43 13.51
CA HIS A 36 -6.44 -13.83 13.40
C HIS A 36 -7.82 -14.09 14.03
N LYS A 37 -8.74 -13.15 13.87
CA LYS A 37 -10.11 -13.22 14.45
C LYS A 37 -10.17 -13.20 15.99
N PHE A 38 -9.07 -12.86 16.67
CA PHE A 38 -9.13 -12.60 18.11
C PHE A 38 -9.98 -11.35 18.39
N PRO A 39 -10.66 -11.29 19.54
CA PRO A 39 -11.45 -10.13 19.93
C PRO A 39 -10.61 -8.85 19.94
N ALA A 40 -11.16 -7.74 19.47
CA ALA A 40 -10.48 -6.45 19.39
C ALA A 40 -9.93 -5.98 20.76
N GLN A 41 -10.59 -6.39 21.86
CA GLN A 41 -10.14 -6.09 23.22
C GLN A 41 -8.78 -6.68 23.60
N CYS A 42 -8.29 -7.67 22.85
CA CYS A 42 -6.96 -8.27 23.05
C CYS A 42 -5.83 -7.39 22.54
N PHE A 43 -6.12 -6.32 21.83
CA PHE A 43 -5.12 -5.49 21.18
C PHE A 43 -5.18 -4.04 21.66
N ASN A 44 -4.03 -3.42 21.74
CA ASN A 44 -3.87 -1.98 21.68
C ASN A 44 -3.69 -1.59 20.21
N ARG A 45 -4.33 -0.50 19.79
CA ARG A 45 -4.21 0.03 18.44
C ARG A 45 -3.69 1.44 18.51
N GLU A 46 -2.56 1.69 17.87
CA GLU A 46 -1.85 2.96 17.94
C GLU A 46 -1.50 3.43 16.52
N ARG A 47 -1.48 4.74 16.33
CA ARG A 47 -0.98 5.32 15.09
C ARG A 47 0.52 5.58 15.26
N LEU A 48 1.32 5.09 14.32
CA LEU A 48 2.75 5.38 14.25
C LEU A 48 2.99 6.87 14.05
N GLU A 49 4.07 7.37 14.59
CA GLU A 49 4.57 8.69 14.28
C GLU A 49 5.36 8.67 12.95
N VAL A 50 5.56 9.85 12.36
CA VAL A 50 6.32 10.01 11.10
C VAL A 50 7.74 9.42 11.22
N ALA A 51 8.38 9.64 12.38
CA ALA A 51 9.72 9.12 12.67
C ALA A 51 9.78 7.59 12.69
N ASP A 52 8.71 6.93 13.20
CA ASP A 52 8.62 5.47 13.22
C ASP A 52 8.51 4.91 11.81
N VAL A 53 7.62 5.50 10.98
CA VAL A 53 7.45 5.11 9.58
C VAL A 53 8.76 5.28 8.83
N LYS A 54 9.42 6.45 8.96
CA LYS A 54 10.75 6.69 8.38
C LYS A 54 11.74 5.60 8.75
N SER A 55 11.88 5.31 10.05
CA SER A 55 12.84 4.32 10.56
C SER A 55 12.56 2.93 10.02
N LEU A 56 11.29 2.50 10.02
CA LEU A 56 10.88 1.21 9.49
C LEU A 56 11.20 1.07 7.99
N LEU A 57 10.86 2.09 7.19
CA LEU A 57 11.10 2.08 5.75
C LEU A 57 12.59 2.13 5.43
N THR A 58 13.39 2.90 6.18
CA THR A 58 14.85 2.93 6.04
C THR A 58 15.45 1.54 6.30
N ASN A 59 15.01 0.86 7.37
CA ASN A 59 15.48 -0.49 7.69
C ASN A 59 15.07 -1.52 6.62
N ILE A 60 13.82 -1.46 6.14
CA ILE A 60 13.34 -2.34 5.07
C ILE A 60 14.15 -2.09 3.80
N SER A 61 14.41 -0.84 3.45
CA SER A 61 15.21 -0.49 2.28
C SER A 61 16.63 -1.02 2.38
N ALA A 62 17.27 -0.89 3.53
CA ALA A 62 18.62 -1.43 3.76
C ALA A 62 18.67 -2.96 3.56
N LEU A 63 17.63 -3.68 3.98
CA LEU A 63 17.54 -5.14 3.80
C LEU A 63 17.29 -5.54 2.35
N LEU A 64 16.61 -4.71 1.57
CA LEU A 64 16.18 -5.00 0.20
C LEU A 64 17.22 -4.58 -0.84
N LEU A 65 17.85 -3.41 -0.68
CA LEU A 65 18.76 -2.82 -1.68
C LEU A 65 19.98 -3.68 -2.02
N GLY A 66 20.33 -4.65 -1.16
CA GLY A 66 21.31 -5.69 -1.47
C GLY A 66 20.79 -6.83 -2.38
N LYS A 67 19.46 -6.91 -2.60
CA LYS A 67 18.79 -8.03 -3.28
C LYS A 67 17.98 -7.62 -4.50
N VAL A 68 17.55 -6.35 -4.56
CA VAL A 68 16.72 -5.80 -5.64
C VAL A 68 17.37 -4.55 -6.22
N ARG A 69 16.99 -4.19 -7.44
CA ARG A 69 17.49 -2.97 -8.11
C ARG A 69 16.72 -1.75 -7.68
N ASN A 70 15.40 -1.87 -7.56
CA ASN A 70 14.52 -0.74 -7.29
C ASN A 70 13.50 -1.05 -6.21
N ILE A 71 13.15 -0.02 -5.43
CA ILE A 71 12.06 -0.04 -4.46
C ILE A 71 11.11 1.11 -4.82
N ILE A 72 9.84 0.79 -5.05
CA ILE A 72 8.79 1.77 -5.29
C ILE A 72 7.87 1.78 -4.08
N PHE A 73 7.80 2.90 -3.38
CA PHE A 73 6.82 3.10 -2.31
C PHE A 73 5.55 3.71 -2.88
N THR A 74 4.42 3.36 -2.30
CA THR A 74 3.13 3.98 -2.63
C THR A 74 2.19 3.92 -1.43
N VAL A 75 1.28 4.88 -1.31
CA VAL A 75 0.21 4.87 -0.32
C VAL A 75 -1.07 4.41 -1.00
N SER A 76 -1.71 3.39 -0.42
CA SER A 76 -2.96 2.85 -0.95
C SER A 76 -4.08 3.90 -0.95
N PRO A 77 -4.86 4.02 -2.02
CA PRO A 77 -6.02 4.90 -2.08
C PRO A 77 -7.24 4.39 -1.29
N ILE A 78 -7.18 3.18 -0.73
CA ILE A 78 -8.27 2.63 0.08
C ILE A 78 -8.54 3.51 1.31
N ARG A 79 -9.82 3.80 1.57
CA ARG A 79 -10.26 4.59 2.72
C ARG A 79 -10.48 3.71 3.94
N HIS A 80 -9.80 4.01 5.04
CA HIS A 80 -9.97 3.34 6.33
C HIS A 80 -11.07 4.03 7.15
N ILE A 81 -12.34 3.87 6.73
CA ILE A 81 -13.51 4.55 7.31
C ILE A 81 -13.69 4.23 8.81
N GLY A 82 -13.25 3.05 9.27
CA GLY A 82 -13.28 2.69 10.69
C GLY A 82 -12.50 3.62 11.61
N ASP A 83 -11.57 4.41 11.06
CA ASP A 83 -10.78 5.40 11.79
C ASP A 83 -11.44 6.79 11.81
N GLY A 84 -12.60 6.91 11.18
CA GLY A 84 -13.22 8.20 10.85
C GLY A 84 -12.45 8.93 9.75
N LEU A 85 -13.08 9.95 9.16
CA LEU A 85 -12.47 10.70 8.04
C LEU A 85 -11.15 11.35 8.47
N HIS A 86 -11.14 12.03 9.60
CA HIS A 86 -9.95 12.71 10.11
C HIS A 86 -8.82 11.73 10.47
N GLY A 87 -9.15 10.59 11.12
CA GLY A 87 -8.17 9.56 11.47
C GLY A 87 -7.55 8.93 10.22
N ASN A 88 -8.34 8.69 9.17
CA ASN A 88 -7.83 8.24 7.87
C ASN A 88 -6.84 9.22 7.27
N GLU A 89 -7.18 10.53 7.22
CA GLU A 89 -6.31 11.57 6.65
C GLU A 89 -5.00 11.71 7.45
N LEU A 90 -5.08 11.73 8.79
CA LEU A 90 -3.89 11.76 9.63
C LEU A 90 -2.99 10.53 9.40
N SER A 91 -3.59 9.35 9.22
CA SER A 91 -2.86 8.13 8.91
C SER A 91 -2.15 8.23 7.56
N LYS A 92 -2.85 8.69 6.51
CA LYS A 92 -2.27 8.90 5.18
C LYS A 92 -1.13 9.94 5.22
N ALA A 93 -1.35 11.08 5.88
CA ALA A 93 -0.33 12.11 6.04
C ALA A 93 0.93 11.57 6.75
N THR A 94 0.76 10.76 7.80
CA THR A 94 1.89 10.11 8.49
C THR A 94 2.69 9.21 7.55
N LEU A 95 2.02 8.41 6.71
CA LEU A 95 2.68 7.55 5.73
C LEU A 95 3.40 8.36 4.66
N LEU A 96 2.76 9.38 4.10
CA LEU A 96 3.34 10.25 3.07
C LEU A 96 4.62 10.93 3.55
N LEU A 97 4.56 11.58 4.73
CA LEU A 97 5.72 12.24 5.33
C LEU A 97 6.82 11.24 5.70
N GLY A 98 6.45 10.05 6.22
CA GLY A 98 7.41 9.02 6.55
C GLY A 98 8.13 8.45 5.33
N ILE A 99 7.43 8.24 4.22
CA ILE A 99 8.03 7.83 2.93
C ILE A 99 8.97 8.91 2.41
N ASP A 100 8.49 10.15 2.35
CA ASP A 100 9.29 11.28 1.88
C ASP A 100 10.62 11.39 2.65
N GLN A 101 10.53 11.36 3.99
CA GLN A 101 11.72 11.40 4.84
C GLN A 101 12.62 10.17 4.69
N ALA A 102 12.07 8.97 4.40
CA ALA A 102 12.87 7.77 4.19
C ALA A 102 13.65 7.82 2.87
N ILE A 103 13.04 8.33 1.80
CA ILE A 103 13.69 8.50 0.50
C ILE A 103 14.77 9.60 0.57
N ASN A 104 14.46 10.73 1.21
CA ASN A 104 15.32 11.91 1.26
C ASN A 104 16.32 11.91 2.43
N ALA A 105 16.26 10.93 3.35
CA ALA A 105 17.14 10.86 4.52
C ALA A 105 18.61 10.54 4.19
N GLN A 106 18.90 10.14 2.99
CA GLN A 106 20.25 9.78 2.58
C GLN A 106 21.04 11.03 2.17
N ILE A 107 22.30 11.09 2.57
CA ILE A 107 23.23 12.17 2.19
C ILE A 107 23.39 12.29 0.66
N GLN A 108 23.18 11.19 -0.04
CA GLN A 108 22.98 11.13 -1.49
C GLN A 108 21.69 10.36 -1.76
N PRO A 109 20.69 10.97 -2.41
CA PRO A 109 19.46 10.28 -2.79
C PRO A 109 19.80 9.00 -3.55
N ASP A 110 19.27 7.87 -3.08
CA ASP A 110 19.42 6.62 -3.80
C ASP A 110 18.34 6.57 -4.89
N GLU A 111 18.72 6.83 -6.13
CA GLU A 111 17.83 6.82 -7.30
C GLU A 111 17.07 5.49 -7.48
N ARG A 112 17.45 4.45 -6.74
CA ARG A 112 16.76 3.17 -6.73
C ARG A 112 15.51 3.16 -5.87
N MET A 113 15.27 4.21 -5.06
CA MET A 113 14.07 4.38 -4.25
C MET A 113 13.23 5.52 -4.80
N CYS A 114 11.96 5.28 -5.04
CA CYS A 114 11.04 6.29 -5.51
C CYS A 114 9.64 6.12 -4.93
N TYR A 115 8.82 7.14 -5.09
CA TYR A 115 7.43 7.15 -4.68
C TYR A 115 6.51 7.20 -5.90
N PHE A 116 5.44 6.37 -5.87
CA PHE A 116 4.34 6.43 -6.83
C PHE A 116 3.07 6.95 -6.15
N PRO A 117 2.46 8.05 -6.62
CA PRO A 117 1.41 8.78 -5.93
C PRO A 117 0.01 8.18 -6.16
N SER A 118 -0.22 6.89 -5.86
CA SER A 118 -1.51 6.26 -6.13
C SER A 118 -2.65 6.84 -5.28
N TYR A 119 -2.35 7.28 -4.05
CA TYR A 119 -3.32 7.94 -3.19
C TYR A 119 -3.71 9.31 -3.75
N GLU A 120 -2.73 10.12 -4.12
CA GLU A 120 -2.93 11.47 -4.66
C GLU A 120 -3.65 11.43 -6.01
N ILE A 121 -3.34 10.46 -6.87
CA ILE A 121 -4.08 10.25 -8.13
C ILE A 121 -5.57 10.04 -7.82
N MET A 122 -5.89 9.23 -6.80
CA MET A 122 -7.28 8.99 -6.44
C MET A 122 -8.00 10.23 -5.90
N ILE A 123 -7.35 10.98 -5.00
CA ILE A 123 -8.01 12.10 -4.31
C ILE A 123 -7.92 13.42 -5.05
N ASP A 124 -6.97 13.58 -5.94
CA ASP A 124 -6.68 14.85 -6.62
C ASP A 124 -6.97 14.80 -8.12
N ASP A 125 -6.48 13.81 -8.82
CA ASP A 125 -6.67 13.65 -10.27
C ASP A 125 -8.10 13.13 -10.58
N LEU A 126 -8.53 12.04 -9.91
CA LEU A 126 -9.88 11.47 -10.10
C LEU A 126 -10.96 12.20 -9.31
N ARG A 127 -10.74 12.54 -8.08
CA ARG A 127 -11.48 13.46 -7.20
C ARG A 127 -13.01 13.27 -7.07
N ASP A 128 -13.62 12.24 -7.62
CA ASP A 128 -15.08 12.08 -7.66
C ASP A 128 -15.50 10.74 -7.06
N TYR A 129 -16.65 10.72 -6.39
CA TYR A 129 -17.22 9.51 -5.78
C TYR A 129 -17.52 8.39 -6.77
N ARG A 130 -17.75 8.67 -8.04
CA ARG A 130 -17.92 7.65 -9.09
C ARG A 130 -16.69 6.76 -9.29
N PHE A 131 -15.54 7.20 -8.82
CA PHE A 131 -14.28 6.43 -8.86
C PHE A 131 -14.10 5.52 -7.66
N TYR A 132 -15.03 5.54 -6.69
CA TYR A 132 -15.10 4.55 -5.62
C TYR A 132 -16.07 3.43 -6.01
N ALA A 133 -15.80 2.21 -5.48
CA ALA A 133 -16.72 1.09 -5.56
C ALA A 133 -17.98 1.37 -4.72
N ALA A 134 -18.99 0.49 -4.81
CA ALA A 134 -20.27 0.65 -4.10
C ALA A 134 -20.11 0.75 -2.57
N ASP A 135 -19.03 0.23 -2.01
CA ASP A 135 -18.72 0.30 -0.57
C ASP A 135 -18.14 1.65 -0.13
N MET A 136 -17.86 2.55 -1.07
CA MET A 136 -17.30 3.88 -0.83
C MET A 136 -15.92 3.87 -0.13
N LYS A 137 -15.23 2.74 -0.16
CA LYS A 137 -13.91 2.53 0.47
C LYS A 137 -12.85 2.18 -0.56
N HIS A 138 -13.14 1.22 -1.41
CA HIS A 138 -12.24 0.75 -2.44
C HIS A 138 -12.37 1.58 -3.71
N PRO A 139 -11.27 1.78 -4.46
CA PRO A 139 -11.36 2.31 -5.82
C PRO A 139 -12.25 1.43 -6.69
N SER A 140 -12.98 2.02 -7.62
CA SER A 140 -13.69 1.30 -8.67
C SER A 140 -12.71 0.69 -9.69
N ASP A 141 -13.18 -0.26 -10.51
CA ASP A 141 -12.36 -0.84 -11.58
C ASP A 141 -11.80 0.23 -12.52
N VAL A 142 -12.59 1.26 -12.83
CA VAL A 142 -12.16 2.39 -13.66
C VAL A 142 -11.01 3.16 -13.01
N ALA A 143 -11.08 3.39 -11.70
CA ALA A 143 -10.00 4.05 -10.96
C ALA A 143 -8.74 3.17 -10.88
N ILE A 144 -8.91 1.87 -10.66
CA ILE A 144 -7.80 0.91 -10.64
C ILE A 144 -7.07 0.91 -12.00
N ASP A 145 -7.82 0.83 -13.09
CA ASP A 145 -7.28 0.88 -14.44
C ASP A 145 -6.52 2.19 -14.71
N TYR A 146 -7.10 3.32 -14.33
CA TYR A 146 -6.46 4.62 -14.50
C TYR A 146 -5.13 4.73 -13.73
N ILE A 147 -5.14 4.34 -12.45
CA ILE A 147 -3.93 4.35 -11.60
C ILE A 147 -2.88 3.39 -12.17
N TYR A 148 -3.31 2.21 -12.65
CA TYR A 148 -2.42 1.23 -13.27
C TYR A 148 -1.78 1.75 -14.56
N ASP A 149 -2.55 2.40 -15.43
CA ASP A 149 -2.04 2.99 -16.67
C ASP A 149 -1.01 4.10 -16.36
N ARG A 150 -1.25 4.93 -15.33
CA ARG A 150 -0.28 5.93 -14.85
C ARG A 150 0.99 5.27 -14.32
N PHE A 151 0.86 4.16 -13.59
CA PHE A 151 2.00 3.39 -13.11
C PHE A 151 2.84 2.85 -14.28
N LEU A 152 2.20 2.23 -15.26
CA LEU A 152 2.88 1.71 -16.43
C LEU A 152 3.60 2.81 -17.21
N ALA A 153 2.94 3.94 -17.44
CA ALA A 153 3.53 5.09 -18.16
C ALA A 153 4.74 5.68 -17.42
N THR A 154 4.78 5.56 -16.07
CA THR A 154 5.88 6.11 -15.27
C THR A 154 7.09 5.18 -15.22
N PHE A 155 6.87 3.86 -15.08
CA PHE A 155 7.93 2.91 -14.72
C PHE A 155 8.24 1.86 -15.78
N CYS A 156 7.42 1.74 -16.83
CA CYS A 156 7.55 0.68 -17.81
C CYS A 156 7.97 1.20 -19.18
N THR A 157 8.72 0.38 -19.91
CA THR A 157 9.03 0.66 -21.31
C THR A 157 7.80 0.44 -22.19
N THR A 158 7.79 1.05 -23.37
CA THR A 158 6.71 0.87 -24.37
C THR A 158 6.48 -0.60 -24.69
N GLU A 159 7.54 -1.41 -24.75
CA GLU A 159 7.45 -2.85 -24.98
C GLU A 159 6.74 -3.58 -23.81
N THR A 160 7.10 -3.24 -22.56
CA THR A 160 6.44 -3.80 -21.36
C THR A 160 4.97 -3.39 -21.30
N ILE A 161 4.63 -2.17 -21.67
CA ILE A 161 3.25 -1.69 -21.75
C ILE A 161 2.45 -2.52 -22.75
N ALA A 162 2.99 -2.73 -23.95
CA ALA A 162 2.34 -3.53 -24.97
C ALA A 162 2.10 -5.00 -24.51
N GLN A 163 3.07 -5.61 -23.84
CA GLN A 163 2.94 -6.94 -23.26
C GLN A 163 1.86 -6.99 -22.15
N ALA A 164 1.81 -5.97 -21.29
CA ALA A 164 0.80 -5.86 -20.23
C ALA A 164 -0.62 -5.74 -20.82
N GLU A 165 -0.80 -4.94 -21.86
CA GLU A 165 -2.08 -4.81 -22.57
C GLU A 165 -2.52 -6.12 -23.23
N GLU A 166 -1.59 -6.85 -23.86
CA GLU A 166 -1.89 -8.16 -24.45
C GLU A 166 -2.30 -9.16 -23.38
N ALA A 167 -1.57 -9.23 -22.26
CA ALA A 167 -1.90 -10.10 -21.13
C ALA A 167 -3.30 -9.77 -20.55
N ARG A 168 -3.63 -8.47 -20.42
CA ARG A 168 -4.94 -8.01 -19.97
C ARG A 168 -6.06 -8.45 -20.90
N ARG A 169 -5.88 -8.28 -22.22
CA ARG A 169 -6.85 -8.75 -23.22
C ARG A 169 -7.03 -10.27 -23.18
N ALA A 170 -5.95 -11.02 -23.00
CA ALA A 170 -6.02 -12.47 -22.85
C ALA A 170 -6.81 -12.89 -21.61
N SER A 171 -6.56 -12.25 -20.45
CA SER A 171 -7.29 -12.49 -19.21
C SER A 171 -8.79 -12.21 -19.34
N LEU A 172 -9.16 -11.08 -19.96
CA LEU A 172 -10.55 -10.75 -20.22
C LEU A 172 -11.26 -11.76 -21.11
N ARG A 173 -10.58 -12.29 -22.15
CA ARG A 173 -11.13 -13.35 -23.00
C ARG A 173 -11.35 -14.65 -22.22
N GLN A 174 -10.45 -15.02 -21.32
CA GLN A 174 -10.59 -16.21 -20.47
C GLN A 174 -11.72 -16.05 -19.43
N ALA A 175 -11.93 -14.85 -18.92
CA ALA A 175 -13.02 -14.55 -17.97
C ALA A 175 -14.40 -14.56 -18.66
N HIS A 176 -14.45 -14.40 -19.98
CA HIS A 176 -15.70 -14.43 -20.74
C HIS A 176 -16.17 -15.88 -20.90
N ARG A 177 -17.07 -16.34 -20.04
CA ARG A 177 -17.71 -17.67 -20.17
C ARG A 177 -18.62 -17.66 -21.39
N PRO A 178 -18.48 -18.62 -22.34
CA PRO A 178 -19.46 -18.78 -23.40
C PRO A 178 -20.84 -19.07 -22.78
N LEU A 179 -21.88 -18.42 -23.28
CA LEU A 179 -23.25 -18.82 -22.97
C LEU A 179 -23.40 -20.29 -23.37
N GLU A 180 -23.70 -21.17 -22.40
CA GLU A 180 -24.10 -22.54 -22.72
C GLU A 180 -25.32 -22.43 -23.63
N LYS A 181 -25.21 -23.04 -24.84
CA LYS A 181 -26.34 -23.15 -25.71
C LYS A 181 -27.34 -24.11 -25.03
N ILE A 182 -28.49 -23.53 -24.63
CA ILE A 182 -29.67 -24.28 -24.20
C ILE A 182 -30.22 -25.04 -25.37
#